data_f68f55cc50ff6581f6da1303d11b36da
#
_entry.id   f68f55cc50ff6581f6da1303d11b36da
#
_cell.length_a   1.000
_cell.length_b   1.000
_cell.length_c   1.000
_cell.angle_alpha   90.00
_cell.angle_beta   90.00
_cell.angle_gamma   90.00
#
_symmetry.space_group_name_H-M   'P 1'
#
loop_
_entity.id
_entity.type
_entity.pdbx_description
1 polymer ?
#
loop_
_entity_poly.entity_id
_entity_poly.type
_entity_poly.pdbx_seq_one_letter_code
_entity_poly.pdbx_strand_id
1 'polypeptide(L)'
;MSAIAWELPEDVRAVRDGLLDFARKEILPRHETHRDLFEDPRRLYREDGRFSDALKALIDDVRRVSAKAGYYNMCVPESLGGGGLGHLAYYVGWEALFRLCGPQNWLMLYVISHWAFGPSRLLEKVTEEARERMLAPMMLGEASMCFGLSEPGAGSDAAALATKARPDGNGWRLTGRKIWTSNA
;
A
#
# COMPACT_ATOMS: atom_id res chain seq x y z
N MET A 1 -22.82 -30.29 -18.31
CA MET A 1 -21.54 -29.85 -17.70
C MET A 1 -21.89 -29.04 -16.47
N SER A 2 -21.63 -29.55 -15.27
CA SER A 2 -21.79 -28.76 -14.03
C SER A 2 -20.76 -27.65 -14.04
N ALA A 3 -21.22 -26.40 -14.03
CA ALA A 3 -20.33 -25.28 -13.84
C ALA A 3 -19.62 -25.50 -12.49
N ILE A 4 -18.30 -25.45 -12.47
CA ILE A 4 -17.54 -25.45 -11.23
C ILE A 4 -17.88 -24.12 -10.54
N ALA A 5 -18.84 -24.15 -9.62
CA ALA A 5 -19.14 -23.00 -8.77
C ALA A 5 -18.00 -22.91 -7.74
N TRP A 6 -17.12 -21.95 -7.93
CA TRP A 6 -16.10 -21.64 -6.94
C TRP A 6 -16.69 -20.66 -5.90
N GLU A 7 -16.77 -21.11 -4.67
CA GLU A 7 -17.24 -20.27 -3.56
C GLU A 7 -16.04 -19.75 -2.76
N LEU A 8 -16.10 -18.46 -2.45
CA LEU A 8 -15.13 -17.86 -1.53
C LEU A 8 -15.29 -18.46 -0.12
N PRO A 9 -14.19 -18.72 0.60
CA PRO A 9 -14.23 -19.02 2.03
C PRO A 9 -15.06 -18.00 2.80
N GLU A 10 -15.72 -18.43 3.88
CA GLU A 10 -16.65 -17.58 4.64
C GLU A 10 -15.95 -16.36 5.24
N ASP A 11 -14.76 -16.54 5.80
CA ASP A 11 -13.92 -15.48 6.34
C ASP A 11 -13.54 -14.43 5.27
N VAL A 12 -13.17 -14.87 4.08
CA VAL A 12 -12.84 -13.97 2.96
C VAL A 12 -14.08 -13.20 2.51
N ARG A 13 -15.25 -13.84 2.49
CA ARG A 13 -16.53 -13.16 2.18
C ARG A 13 -16.86 -12.10 3.22
N ALA A 14 -16.74 -12.44 4.51
CA ALA A 14 -17.01 -11.51 5.61
C ALA A 14 -16.10 -10.27 5.55
N VAL A 15 -14.80 -10.49 5.29
CA VAL A 15 -13.83 -9.41 5.12
C VAL A 15 -14.16 -8.54 3.91
N ARG A 16 -14.50 -9.14 2.76
CA ARG A 16 -14.92 -8.42 1.55
C ARG A 16 -16.13 -7.54 1.82
N ASP A 17 -17.15 -8.07 2.45
CA ASP A 17 -18.41 -7.37 2.68
C ASP A 17 -18.23 -6.21 3.66
N GLY A 18 -17.47 -6.43 4.75
CA GLY A 18 -17.10 -5.37 5.67
C GLY A 18 -16.22 -4.28 5.04
N LEU A 19 -15.31 -4.66 4.14
CA LEU A 19 -14.49 -3.72 3.38
C LEU A 19 -15.32 -2.85 2.44
N LEU A 20 -16.35 -3.43 1.79
CA LEU A 20 -17.28 -2.68 0.96
C LEU A 20 -18.11 -1.69 1.77
N ASP A 21 -18.56 -2.06 2.97
CA ASP A 21 -19.31 -1.16 3.86
C ASP A 21 -18.40 -0.04 4.38
N PHE A 22 -17.16 -0.35 4.72
CA PHE A 22 -16.15 0.65 5.05
C PHE A 22 -15.96 1.65 3.89
N ALA A 23 -15.80 1.15 2.66
CA ALA A 23 -15.59 2.02 1.50
C ALA A 23 -16.80 2.93 1.22
N ARG A 24 -18.03 2.40 1.37
CA ARG A 24 -19.25 3.22 1.24
C ARG A 24 -19.33 4.34 2.27
N LYS A 25 -18.89 4.06 3.50
CA LYS A 25 -18.97 5.01 4.61
C LYS A 25 -17.83 6.02 4.61
N GLU A 26 -16.61 5.56 4.29
CA GLU A 26 -15.41 6.38 4.50
C GLU A 26 -14.77 6.86 3.19
N ILE A 27 -14.80 6.07 2.12
CA ILE A 27 -14.04 6.38 0.90
C ILE A 27 -14.87 7.17 -0.11
N LEU A 28 -16.09 6.69 -0.43
CA LEU A 28 -16.94 7.36 -1.41
C LEU A 28 -17.30 8.80 -0.99
N PRO A 29 -17.68 9.09 0.27
CA PRO A 29 -17.98 10.47 0.68
C PRO A 29 -16.75 11.38 0.64
N ARG A 30 -15.56 10.87 0.99
CA ARG A 30 -14.32 11.66 0.89
C ARG A 30 -13.99 12.03 -0.54
N HIS A 31 -14.12 11.08 -1.46
CA HIS A 31 -13.90 11.33 -2.88
C HIS A 31 -14.89 12.35 -3.42
N GLU A 32 -16.18 12.22 -3.07
CA GLU A 32 -17.23 13.14 -3.48
C GLU A 32 -17.01 14.55 -2.95
N THR A 33 -16.66 14.69 -1.68
CA THR A 33 -16.39 16.00 -1.05
C THR A 33 -15.21 16.73 -1.70
N HIS A 34 -14.24 15.96 -2.27
CA HIS A 34 -13.04 16.51 -2.89
C HIS A 34 -13.01 16.26 -4.40
N ARG A 35 -14.16 16.13 -5.02
CA ARG A 35 -14.31 15.82 -6.46
C ARG A 35 -13.50 16.76 -7.35
N ASP A 36 -13.49 18.04 -7.04
CA ASP A 36 -12.74 19.06 -7.78
C ASP A 36 -11.23 18.81 -7.83
N LEU A 37 -10.66 18.13 -6.80
CA LEU A 37 -9.27 17.73 -6.79
C LEU A 37 -9.00 16.59 -7.79
N PHE A 38 -9.94 15.66 -7.95
CA PHE A 38 -9.80 14.47 -8.78
C PHE A 38 -10.23 14.67 -10.24
N GLU A 39 -11.06 15.66 -10.53
CA GLU A 39 -11.50 16.00 -11.88
C GLU A 39 -10.37 16.61 -12.75
N ASP A 40 -9.42 17.28 -12.12
CA ASP A 40 -8.23 17.82 -12.82
C ASP A 40 -6.95 17.12 -12.30
N PRO A 41 -6.37 16.18 -13.08
CA PRO A 41 -5.15 15.46 -12.67
C PRO A 41 -3.97 16.37 -12.32
N ARG A 42 -3.94 17.61 -12.82
CA ARG A 42 -2.86 18.56 -12.49
C ARG A 42 -2.92 19.01 -11.04
N ARG A 43 -4.09 18.97 -10.40
CA ARG A 43 -4.26 19.30 -9.00
C ARG A 43 -3.75 18.22 -8.04
N LEU A 44 -3.52 17.01 -8.55
CA LEU A 44 -2.99 15.90 -7.78
C LEU A 44 -1.49 16.07 -7.49
N TYR A 45 -0.79 16.88 -8.30
CA TYR A 45 0.65 17.02 -8.23
C TYR A 45 1.07 18.48 -8.07
N ARG A 46 2.22 18.66 -7.43
CA ARG A 46 2.96 19.93 -7.39
C ARG A 46 3.83 20.05 -8.64
N GLU A 47 4.39 21.23 -8.86
CA GLU A 47 5.31 21.49 -9.99
C GLU A 47 6.56 20.59 -9.99
N ASP A 48 7.00 20.17 -8.77
CA ASP A 48 8.14 19.25 -8.58
C ASP A 48 7.76 17.76 -8.81
N GLY A 49 6.52 17.46 -9.21
CA GLY A 49 6.01 16.10 -9.45
C GLY A 49 5.60 15.34 -8.21
N ARG A 50 5.70 15.91 -7.02
CA ARG A 50 5.19 15.30 -5.78
C ARG A 50 3.69 15.48 -5.67
N PHE A 51 3.04 14.63 -4.88
CA PHE A 51 1.63 14.83 -4.54
C PHE A 51 1.39 16.22 -3.94
N SER A 52 0.28 16.84 -4.31
CA SER A 52 -0.18 18.06 -3.67
C SER A 52 -0.46 17.82 -2.19
N ASP A 53 -0.34 18.87 -1.37
CA ASP A 53 -0.57 18.76 0.08
C ASP A 53 -2.01 18.32 0.37
N ALA A 54 -2.98 18.73 -0.46
CA ALA A 54 -4.37 18.32 -0.34
C ALA A 54 -4.54 16.82 -0.58
N LEU A 55 -3.95 16.27 -1.66
CA LEU A 55 -4.00 14.84 -1.94
C LEU A 55 -3.27 14.04 -0.85
N LYS A 56 -2.09 14.52 -0.43
CA LYS A 56 -1.33 13.85 0.62
C LYS A 56 -2.11 13.78 1.93
N ALA A 57 -2.76 14.85 2.35
CA ALA A 57 -3.59 14.87 3.56
C ALA A 57 -4.73 13.86 3.50
N LEU A 58 -5.40 13.74 2.34
CA LEU A 58 -6.46 12.74 2.13
C LEU A 58 -5.95 11.32 2.16
N ILE A 59 -4.79 11.05 1.54
CA ILE A 59 -4.14 9.73 1.58
C ILE A 59 -3.79 9.34 3.01
N ASP A 60 -3.19 10.25 3.76
CA ASP A 60 -2.80 10.00 5.16
C ASP A 60 -4.05 9.78 6.04
N ASP A 61 -5.14 10.49 5.79
CA ASP A 61 -6.41 10.28 6.51
C ASP A 61 -7.03 8.91 6.19
N VAL A 62 -7.09 8.53 4.91
CA VAL A 62 -7.58 7.20 4.50
C VAL A 62 -6.77 6.08 5.11
N ARG A 63 -5.43 6.17 5.11
CA ARG A 63 -4.57 5.17 5.75
C ARG A 63 -4.90 5.03 7.24
N ARG A 64 -5.00 6.14 7.98
CA ARG A 64 -5.30 6.15 9.42
C ARG A 64 -6.67 5.57 9.74
N VAL A 65 -7.73 5.99 9.03
CA VAL A 65 -9.07 5.46 9.30
C VAL A 65 -9.18 3.99 8.94
N SER A 66 -8.50 3.56 7.87
CA SER A 66 -8.46 2.16 7.47
C SER A 66 -7.62 1.31 8.43
N ALA A 67 -6.48 1.82 8.93
CA ALA A 67 -5.68 1.15 9.94
C ALA A 67 -6.47 0.97 11.24
N LYS A 68 -7.18 2.00 11.68
CA LYS A 68 -8.07 1.95 12.85
C LYS A 68 -9.20 0.92 12.69
N ALA A 69 -9.72 0.76 11.48
CA ALA A 69 -10.76 -0.22 11.17
C ALA A 69 -10.22 -1.65 10.94
N GLY A 70 -8.88 -1.83 10.91
CA GLY A 70 -8.23 -3.13 10.71
C GLY A 70 -7.99 -3.51 9.24
N TYR A 71 -8.53 -2.77 8.27
CA TYR A 71 -8.40 -3.13 6.86
C TYR A 71 -7.03 -2.80 6.26
N TYR A 72 -6.40 -1.72 6.70
CA TYR A 72 -5.07 -1.35 6.20
C TYR A 72 -4.05 -2.46 6.41
N ASN A 73 -4.07 -3.10 7.59
CA ASN A 73 -3.12 -4.11 8.00
C ASN A 73 -3.65 -5.56 7.87
N MET A 74 -4.80 -5.77 7.24
CA MET A 74 -5.48 -7.08 7.21
C MET A 74 -4.62 -8.20 6.61
N CYS A 75 -3.74 -7.88 5.66
CA CYS A 75 -2.86 -8.83 4.99
C CYS A 75 -1.39 -8.75 5.45
N VAL A 76 -1.07 -7.87 6.39
CA VAL A 76 0.26 -7.82 7.02
C VAL A 76 0.43 -9.07 7.90
N PRO A 77 1.64 -9.70 7.93
CA PRO A 77 1.88 -10.87 8.76
C PRO A 77 1.52 -10.66 10.23
N GLU A 78 1.00 -11.70 10.88
CA GLU A 78 0.72 -11.70 12.32
C GLU A 78 1.98 -11.44 13.15
N SER A 79 3.15 -11.92 12.69
CA SER A 79 4.46 -11.66 13.31
C SER A 79 4.81 -10.16 13.40
N LEU A 80 4.16 -9.33 12.60
CA LEU A 80 4.29 -7.87 12.61
C LEU A 80 3.06 -7.17 13.21
N GLY A 81 2.13 -7.92 13.80
CA GLY A 81 0.91 -7.40 14.40
C GLY A 81 -0.24 -7.15 13.41
N GLY A 82 -0.16 -7.69 12.20
CA GLY A 82 -1.21 -7.61 11.19
C GLY A 82 -2.24 -8.74 11.26
N GLY A 83 -3.21 -8.72 10.37
CA GLY A 83 -4.31 -9.70 10.32
C GLY A 83 -3.97 -11.03 9.66
N GLY A 84 -2.84 -11.16 8.95
CA GLY A 84 -2.36 -12.42 8.37
C GLY A 84 -3.24 -13.05 7.29
N LEU A 85 -4.23 -12.33 6.73
CA LEU A 85 -5.28 -12.91 5.87
C LEU A 85 -4.80 -13.47 4.51
N GLY A 86 -3.56 -13.23 4.13
CA GLY A 86 -2.98 -13.82 2.92
C GLY A 86 -3.47 -13.20 1.60
N HIS A 87 -3.02 -13.81 0.49
CA HIS A 87 -3.20 -13.22 -0.85
C HIS A 87 -4.62 -13.30 -1.37
N LEU A 88 -5.40 -14.34 -1.01
CA LEU A 88 -6.78 -14.46 -1.49
C LEU A 88 -7.63 -13.29 -0.98
N ALA A 89 -7.60 -13.00 0.31
CA ALA A 89 -8.30 -11.86 0.89
C ALA A 89 -7.81 -10.53 0.31
N TYR A 90 -6.49 -10.41 0.06
CA TYR A 90 -5.89 -9.25 -0.57
C TYR A 90 -6.49 -8.97 -1.96
N TYR A 91 -6.48 -9.96 -2.86
CA TYR A 91 -6.98 -9.76 -4.23
C TYR A 91 -8.49 -9.63 -4.30
N VAL A 92 -9.25 -10.39 -3.50
CA VAL A 92 -10.70 -10.25 -3.40
C VAL A 92 -11.08 -8.86 -2.87
N GLY A 93 -10.35 -8.36 -1.88
CA GLY A 93 -10.54 -7.01 -1.35
C GLY A 93 -10.30 -5.93 -2.39
N TRP A 94 -9.19 -6.03 -3.13
CA TRP A 94 -8.89 -5.09 -4.21
C TRP A 94 -9.92 -5.13 -5.34
N GLU A 95 -10.31 -6.33 -5.80
CA GLU A 95 -11.35 -6.47 -6.82
C GLU A 95 -12.66 -5.80 -6.38
N ALA A 96 -13.08 -6.06 -5.14
CA ALA A 96 -14.29 -5.49 -4.58
C ALA A 96 -14.25 -3.96 -4.50
N LEU A 97 -13.14 -3.40 -4.04
CA LEU A 97 -12.92 -1.94 -3.99
C LEU A 97 -12.96 -1.31 -5.38
N PHE A 98 -12.26 -1.89 -6.37
CA PHE A 98 -12.27 -1.39 -7.73
C PHE A 98 -13.64 -1.44 -8.37
N ARG A 99 -14.42 -2.50 -8.13
CA ARG A 99 -15.80 -2.63 -8.62
C ARG A 99 -16.74 -1.59 -7.99
N LEU A 100 -16.57 -1.30 -6.71
CA LEU A 100 -17.41 -0.33 -5.99
C LEU A 100 -17.03 1.11 -6.29
N CYS A 101 -15.75 1.44 -6.20
CA CYS A 101 -15.28 2.83 -6.23
C CYS A 101 -14.97 3.33 -7.64
N GLY A 102 -14.69 2.41 -8.58
CA GLY A 102 -14.23 2.72 -9.92
C GLY A 102 -12.75 3.14 -9.98
N PRO A 103 -12.12 3.08 -11.18
CA PRO A 103 -10.69 3.32 -11.34
C PRO A 103 -10.27 4.78 -11.14
N GLN A 104 -11.21 5.71 -11.15
CA GLN A 104 -10.95 7.14 -10.92
C GLN A 104 -10.83 7.51 -9.44
N ASN A 105 -11.22 6.62 -8.54
CA ASN A 105 -11.15 6.87 -7.10
C ASN A 105 -9.77 6.51 -6.55
N TRP A 106 -8.87 7.47 -6.54
CA TRP A 106 -7.51 7.30 -6.05
C TRP A 106 -7.43 6.94 -4.56
N LEU A 107 -8.40 7.40 -3.76
CA LEU A 107 -8.37 7.19 -2.31
C LEU A 107 -8.53 5.72 -1.93
N MET A 108 -9.25 4.93 -2.73
CA MET A 108 -9.40 3.50 -2.47
C MET A 108 -8.06 2.75 -2.49
N LEU A 109 -7.05 3.24 -3.24
CA LEU A 109 -5.73 2.63 -3.34
C LEU A 109 -4.94 2.62 -2.02
N TYR A 110 -5.43 3.34 -1.02
CA TYR A 110 -4.76 3.46 0.28
C TYR A 110 -5.53 2.78 1.41
N VAL A 111 -6.62 2.06 1.08
CA VAL A 111 -7.44 1.31 2.06
C VAL A 111 -6.72 0.06 2.56
N ILE A 112 -6.10 -0.70 1.65
CA ILE A 112 -5.32 -1.89 2.01
C ILE A 112 -3.85 -1.57 1.79
N SER A 113 -2.99 -1.89 2.75
CA SER A 113 -1.56 -1.62 2.62
C SER A 113 -0.97 -2.40 1.44
N HIS A 114 -0.22 -1.70 0.60
CA HIS A 114 0.52 -2.31 -0.49
C HIS A 114 1.92 -2.70 0.00
N TRP A 115 2.40 -3.88 -0.37
CA TRP A 115 3.69 -4.43 0.07
C TRP A 115 4.90 -3.52 -0.19
N ALA A 116 4.81 -2.63 -1.18
CA ALA A 116 5.88 -1.71 -1.55
C ALA A 116 5.79 -0.34 -0.85
N PHE A 117 4.65 0.00 -0.23
CA PHE A 117 4.43 1.33 0.34
C PHE A 117 4.03 1.30 1.81
N GLY A 118 3.45 0.20 2.26
CA GLY A 118 3.00 0.02 3.63
C GLY A 118 3.82 -1.03 4.39
N PRO A 119 3.39 -1.41 5.58
CA PRO A 119 4.01 -2.49 6.33
C PRO A 119 3.96 -3.80 5.52
N SER A 120 5.09 -4.46 5.42
CA SER A 120 5.24 -5.68 4.63
C SER A 120 6.22 -6.65 5.27
N ARG A 121 6.29 -7.87 4.73
CA ARG A 121 7.23 -8.91 5.16
C ARG A 121 8.71 -8.49 5.15
N LEU A 122 9.07 -7.45 4.42
CA LEU A 122 10.43 -6.92 4.43
C LEU A 122 10.85 -6.47 5.84
N LEU A 123 9.92 -5.99 6.66
CA LEU A 123 10.18 -5.58 8.03
C LEU A 123 10.54 -6.75 8.98
N GLU A 124 10.29 -8.00 8.57
CA GLU A 124 10.79 -9.19 9.30
C GLU A 124 12.32 -9.39 9.15
N LYS A 125 12.92 -8.73 8.14
CA LYS A 125 14.34 -8.89 7.76
C LYS A 125 15.22 -7.69 8.08
N VAL A 126 14.64 -6.62 8.60
CA VAL A 126 15.40 -5.45 9.05
C VAL A 126 15.94 -5.67 10.48
N THR A 127 16.86 -4.81 10.93
CA THR A 127 17.33 -4.84 12.32
C THR A 127 16.18 -4.53 13.29
N GLU A 128 16.30 -4.98 14.53
CA GLU A 128 15.27 -4.71 15.54
C GLU A 128 15.06 -3.20 15.74
N GLU A 129 16.14 -2.43 15.83
CA GLU A 129 16.08 -0.97 15.92
C GLU A 129 15.31 -0.34 14.76
N ALA A 130 15.56 -0.79 13.52
CA ALA A 130 14.86 -0.29 12.35
C ALA A 130 13.39 -0.68 12.38
N ARG A 131 13.07 -1.91 12.82
CA ARG A 131 11.70 -2.39 12.96
C ARG A 131 10.93 -1.59 14.00
N GLU A 132 11.47 -1.41 15.20
CA GLU A 132 10.84 -0.62 16.26
C GLU A 132 10.54 0.82 15.81
N ARG A 133 11.48 1.44 15.11
CA ARG A 133 11.32 2.81 14.62
C ARG A 133 10.29 2.94 13.49
N MET A 134 10.17 1.94 12.61
CA MET A 134 9.38 2.04 11.38
C MET A 134 8.01 1.37 11.50
N LEU A 135 7.91 0.25 12.22
CA LEU A 135 6.71 -0.59 12.19
C LEU A 135 5.48 0.09 12.78
N ALA A 136 5.58 0.64 13.97
CA ALA A 136 4.43 1.25 14.65
C ALA A 136 3.79 2.39 13.84
N PRO A 137 4.52 3.41 13.35
CA PRO A 137 3.93 4.45 12.54
C PRO A 137 3.37 3.92 11.20
N MET A 138 3.96 2.89 10.60
CA MET A 138 3.42 2.26 9.40
C MET A 138 2.11 1.51 9.70
N MET A 139 2.03 0.77 10.79
CA MET A 139 0.81 0.06 11.21
C MET A 139 -0.34 1.00 11.53
N LEU A 140 -0.05 2.21 11.99
CA LEU A 140 -1.03 3.28 12.24
C LEU A 140 -1.42 4.05 10.96
N GLY A 141 -0.80 3.76 9.81
CA GLY A 141 -1.03 4.49 8.57
C GLY A 141 -0.40 5.90 8.55
N GLU A 142 0.47 6.21 9.51
CA GLU A 142 1.13 7.52 9.67
C GLU A 142 2.42 7.63 8.86
N ALA A 143 3.02 6.50 8.53
CA ALA A 143 4.21 6.42 7.71
C ALA A 143 4.03 5.46 6.54
N SER A 144 4.83 5.66 5.51
CA SER A 144 4.92 4.78 4.35
C SER A 144 6.38 4.60 3.97
N MET A 145 6.65 3.58 3.16
CA MET A 145 7.96 3.36 2.58
C MET A 145 7.93 3.51 1.06
N CYS A 146 9.09 3.57 0.45
CA CYS A 146 9.27 3.41 -0.98
C CYS A 146 10.07 2.13 -1.26
N PHE A 147 9.84 1.53 -2.41
CA PHE A 147 10.53 0.33 -2.85
C PHE A 147 11.30 0.58 -4.14
N GLY A 148 12.62 0.71 -4.02
CA GLY A 148 13.52 0.91 -5.14
C GLY A 148 14.09 -0.43 -5.62
N LEU A 149 13.49 -1.06 -6.65
CA LEU A 149 13.98 -2.30 -7.25
C LEU A 149 14.67 -2.04 -8.59
N SER A 150 13.95 -1.50 -9.56
CA SER A 150 14.40 -1.36 -10.95
C SER A 150 15.66 -0.51 -11.10
N GLU A 151 16.51 -0.92 -12.04
CA GLU A 151 17.73 -0.23 -12.44
C GLU A 151 17.71 0.02 -13.96
N PRO A 152 18.54 0.93 -14.49
CA PRO A 152 18.61 1.17 -15.93
C PRO A 152 18.85 -0.09 -16.77
N GLY A 153 19.58 -1.08 -16.21
CA GLY A 153 19.90 -2.36 -16.86
C GLY A 153 19.11 -3.56 -16.33
N ALA A 154 18.21 -3.40 -15.38
CA ALA A 154 17.51 -4.51 -14.73
C ALA A 154 16.07 -4.13 -14.36
N GLY A 155 15.11 -4.70 -15.08
CA GLY A 155 13.68 -4.59 -14.83
C GLY A 155 13.08 -5.94 -14.44
N SER A 156 12.48 -6.65 -15.41
CA SER A 156 11.91 -7.98 -15.20
C SER A 156 12.95 -9.03 -14.77
N ASP A 157 14.19 -8.90 -15.22
CA ASP A 157 15.31 -9.68 -14.73
C ASP A 157 15.90 -9.03 -13.46
N ALA A 158 15.27 -9.30 -12.32
CA ALA A 158 15.76 -8.83 -11.03
C ALA A 158 17.09 -9.45 -10.59
N ALA A 159 17.53 -10.54 -11.22
CA ALA A 159 18.83 -11.15 -10.96
C ALA A 159 19.99 -10.34 -11.56
N ALA A 160 19.71 -9.49 -12.56
CA ALA A 160 20.70 -8.61 -13.19
C ALA A 160 20.94 -7.29 -12.42
N LEU A 161 20.43 -7.14 -11.20
CA LEU A 161 20.65 -5.94 -10.37
C LEU A 161 22.15 -5.73 -10.10
N ALA A 162 22.63 -4.53 -10.38
CA ALA A 162 24.03 -4.14 -10.24
C ALA A 162 24.33 -3.28 -8.99
N THR A 163 23.31 -2.72 -8.32
CA THR A 163 23.48 -1.97 -7.06
C THR A 163 24.11 -2.87 -6.01
N LYS A 164 25.17 -2.36 -5.37
CA LYS A 164 25.95 -3.11 -4.36
C LYS A 164 25.90 -2.37 -3.03
N ALA A 165 25.81 -3.16 -1.96
CA ALA A 165 26.04 -2.70 -0.59
C ALA A 165 27.35 -3.32 -0.10
N ARG A 166 28.28 -2.52 0.39
CA ARG A 166 29.55 -2.97 0.98
C ARG A 166 29.67 -2.41 2.38
N PRO A 167 30.19 -3.18 3.36
CA PRO A 167 30.51 -2.65 4.68
C PRO A 167 31.48 -1.45 4.57
N ASP A 168 31.23 -0.40 5.37
CA ASP A 168 32.04 0.80 5.41
C ASP A 168 32.02 1.39 6.83
N GLY A 169 33.04 1.11 7.62
CA GLY A 169 33.08 1.43 9.04
C GLY A 169 31.95 0.74 9.81
N ASN A 170 31.14 1.53 10.55
CA ASN A 170 29.98 1.02 11.29
C ASN A 170 28.68 0.98 10.47
N GLY A 171 28.77 1.18 9.17
CA GLY A 171 27.61 1.25 8.28
C GLY A 171 27.85 0.54 6.96
N TRP A 172 27.12 0.99 5.93
CA TRP A 172 27.16 0.43 4.60
C TRP A 172 27.30 1.52 3.54
N ARG A 173 28.14 1.27 2.54
CA ARG A 173 28.22 2.10 1.34
C ARG A 173 27.38 1.48 0.23
N LEU A 174 26.37 2.22 -0.24
CA LEU A 174 25.55 1.83 -1.40
C LEU A 174 26.14 2.45 -2.66
N THR A 175 26.31 1.65 -3.70
CA THR A 175 26.77 2.09 -5.02
C THR A 175 25.88 1.50 -6.09
N GLY A 176 25.21 2.35 -6.87
CA GLY A 176 24.29 1.96 -7.93
C GLY A 176 23.28 3.06 -8.24
N ARG A 177 22.33 2.74 -9.11
CA ARG A 177 21.27 3.66 -9.53
C ARG A 177 19.94 2.92 -9.61
N LYS A 178 18.93 3.45 -8.94
CA LYS A 178 17.54 2.99 -9.03
C LYS A 178 16.71 3.94 -9.90
N ILE A 179 15.69 3.39 -10.56
CA ILE A 179 14.73 4.15 -11.37
C ILE A 179 13.31 3.71 -11.02
N TRP A 180 12.33 4.52 -11.36
CA TRP A 180 10.90 4.24 -11.17
C TRP A 180 10.51 3.95 -9.71
N THR A 181 11.18 4.59 -8.75
CA THR A 181 10.87 4.43 -7.33
C THR A 181 9.66 5.30 -6.99
N SER A 182 8.49 4.67 -6.90
CA SER A 182 7.29 5.36 -6.45
C SER A 182 7.35 5.65 -4.95
N ASN A 183 6.76 6.76 -4.53
CA ASN A 183 6.67 7.18 -3.13
C ASN A 183 8.04 7.52 -2.49
N ALA A 184 9.05 7.88 -3.29
CA ALA A 184 10.37 8.32 -2.84
C ALA A 184 10.39 9.81 -2.49
#